data_f9eade4405d5144af55cbba9dbb62065
#
_entry.id   f9eade4405d5144af55cbba9dbb62065
#
_cell.length_a   1.000
_cell.length_b   1.000
_cell.length_c   1.000
_cell.angle_alpha   90.00
_cell.angle_beta   90.00
_cell.angle_gamma   90.00
#
_symmetry.space_group_name_H-M   'P 1'
#
loop_
_entity.id
_entity.type
_entity.pdbx_description
1 polymer ?
#
loop_
_entity_poly.entity_id
_entity_poly.type
_entity_poly.pdbx_seq_one_letter_code
_entity_poly.pdbx_strand_id
1 'polypeptide(L)'
;MLALILRAVGCWAAFVILDRVPWSRIEAELEGTWLEQWLVRRYPQPRSDEELELDDDVIAEETRVQECEDHSVCVNRFRKVYAVPMSAPILAVERASFAVNDGECFALLGVNGAGKTTTFKSLTNAVEPTSGEIGILGRNISRDFNLVRHRIGYCPQHNCNFKSLNVYEHLKFYAFVK
;
A
#
# COMPACT_ATOMS: atom_id res chain seq x y z
N MET A 1 -23.96 26.76 -28.95
CA MET A 1 -23.40 27.72 -27.99
C MET A 1 -23.84 27.40 -26.56
N LEU A 2 -25.14 27.23 -26.26
CA LEU A 2 -25.65 26.92 -24.92
C LEU A 2 -25.08 25.62 -24.34
N ALA A 3 -24.96 24.56 -25.15
CA ALA A 3 -24.40 23.26 -24.72
C ALA A 3 -22.91 23.29 -24.36
N LEU A 4 -22.15 24.17 -24.99
CA LEU A 4 -20.71 24.40 -24.66
C LEU A 4 -20.56 25.18 -23.36
N ILE A 5 -21.45 26.14 -23.10
CA ILE A 5 -21.48 26.91 -21.84
C ILE A 5 -21.89 26.01 -20.68
N LEU A 6 -22.89 25.13 -20.84
CA LEU A 6 -23.31 24.17 -19.84
C LEU A 6 -22.21 23.13 -19.53
N ARG A 7 -21.47 22.68 -20.54
CA ARG A 7 -20.29 21.80 -20.33
C ARG A 7 -19.16 22.51 -19.59
N ALA A 8 -18.86 23.78 -19.97
CA ALA A 8 -17.85 24.57 -19.31
C ALA A 8 -18.19 24.87 -17.84
N VAL A 9 -19.46 25.22 -17.56
CA VAL A 9 -19.97 25.46 -16.21
C VAL A 9 -19.98 24.16 -15.39
N GLY A 10 -20.36 23.03 -15.99
CA GLY A 10 -20.32 21.73 -15.36
C GLY A 10 -18.87 21.31 -15.01
N CYS A 11 -17.92 21.49 -15.91
CA CYS A 11 -16.50 21.25 -15.65
C CYS A 11 -15.94 22.19 -14.57
N TRP A 12 -16.36 23.46 -14.57
CA TRP A 12 -15.91 24.44 -13.57
C TRP A 12 -16.49 24.14 -12.19
N ALA A 13 -17.77 23.78 -12.11
CA ALA A 13 -18.41 23.36 -10.86
C ALA A 13 -17.77 22.06 -10.30
N ALA A 14 -17.46 21.09 -11.17
CA ALA A 14 -16.72 19.88 -10.78
C ALA A 14 -15.31 20.23 -10.27
N PHE A 15 -14.61 21.14 -10.93
CA PHE A 15 -13.29 21.60 -10.51
C PHE A 15 -13.32 22.29 -9.13
N VAL A 16 -14.29 23.18 -8.90
CA VAL A 16 -14.45 23.88 -7.60
C VAL A 16 -14.86 22.93 -6.47
N ILE A 17 -15.65 21.90 -6.79
CA ILE A 17 -16.02 20.87 -5.80
C ILE A 17 -14.82 20.00 -5.48
N LEU A 18 -14.03 19.60 -6.48
CA LEU A 18 -12.83 18.79 -6.33
C LEU A 18 -11.71 19.53 -5.56
N ASP A 19 -11.60 20.86 -5.72
CA ASP A 19 -10.59 21.67 -5.00
C ASP A 19 -10.90 21.79 -3.48
N ARG A 20 -12.15 21.57 -3.08
CA ARG A 20 -12.58 21.58 -1.66
C ARG A 20 -12.55 20.22 -0.98
N VAL A 21 -12.43 19.13 -1.73
CA VAL A 21 -12.33 17.79 -1.17
C VAL A 21 -10.86 17.47 -0.94
N PRO A 22 -10.45 17.12 0.28
CA PRO A 22 -9.06 16.72 0.52
C PRO A 22 -8.73 15.49 -0.33
N TRP A 23 -7.73 15.63 -1.17
CA TRP A 23 -7.28 14.60 -2.13
C TRP A 23 -7.05 13.24 -1.48
N SER A 24 -6.60 13.23 -0.21
CA SER A 24 -6.46 12.02 0.59
C SER A 24 -7.75 11.22 0.78
N ARG A 25 -8.92 11.88 0.71
CA ARG A 25 -10.22 11.19 0.77
C ARG A 25 -10.59 10.55 -0.57
N ILE A 26 -10.27 11.24 -1.67
CA ILE A 26 -10.52 10.72 -3.03
C ILE A 26 -9.61 9.53 -3.30
N GLU A 27 -8.34 9.60 -2.88
CA GLU A 27 -7.41 8.49 -2.98
C GLU A 27 -7.90 7.26 -2.21
N ALA A 28 -8.39 7.43 -0.98
CA ALA A 28 -8.92 6.35 -0.18
C ALA A 28 -10.23 5.73 -0.76
N GLU A 29 -11.06 6.53 -1.43
CA GLU A 29 -12.29 6.03 -2.08
C GLU A 29 -12.02 5.38 -3.45
N LEU A 30 -10.91 5.73 -4.11
CA LEU A 30 -10.52 5.13 -5.40
C LEU A 30 -9.71 3.84 -5.24
N GLU A 31 -9.11 3.62 -4.06
CA GLU A 31 -8.35 2.40 -3.78
C GLU A 31 -9.23 1.15 -3.96
N GLY A 32 -8.75 0.20 -4.76
CA GLY A 32 -9.47 -1.05 -5.05
C GLY A 32 -10.61 -0.91 -6.07
N THR A 33 -10.91 0.29 -6.59
CA THR A 33 -11.97 0.47 -7.58
C THR A 33 -11.52 0.03 -8.98
N TRP A 34 -12.50 -0.33 -9.84
CA TRP A 34 -12.24 -0.60 -11.27
C TRP A 34 -11.55 0.58 -11.97
N LEU A 35 -11.77 1.81 -11.51
CA LEU A 35 -11.17 3.03 -12.06
C LEU A 35 -9.67 3.10 -11.75
N GLU A 36 -9.26 2.74 -10.53
CA GLU A 36 -7.84 2.62 -10.18
C GLU A 36 -7.16 1.55 -11.05
N GLN A 37 -7.76 0.38 -11.16
CA GLN A 37 -7.22 -0.71 -12.01
C GLN A 37 -7.12 -0.29 -13.47
N TRP A 38 -8.11 0.46 -14.00
CA TRP A 38 -8.10 0.96 -15.36
C TRP A 38 -7.01 2.03 -15.56
N LEU A 39 -6.85 2.96 -14.62
CA LEU A 39 -5.80 3.98 -14.64
C LEU A 39 -4.42 3.33 -14.57
N VAL A 40 -4.23 2.38 -13.67
CA VAL A 40 -2.95 1.65 -13.50
C VAL A 40 -2.60 0.84 -14.75
N ARG A 41 -3.57 0.21 -15.43
CA ARG A 41 -3.34 -0.54 -16.68
C ARG A 41 -2.93 0.34 -17.85
N ARG A 42 -3.31 1.61 -17.85
CA ARG A 42 -3.01 2.56 -18.94
C ARG A 42 -1.62 3.18 -18.82
N TYR A 43 -0.95 3.03 -17.69
CA TYR A 43 0.36 3.60 -17.40
C TYR A 43 1.47 2.54 -17.39
N PRO A 44 2.74 2.95 -17.39
CA PRO A 44 3.83 2.06 -17.73
C PRO A 44 3.75 0.75 -16.96
N GLN A 45 3.72 -0.31 -17.73
CA GLN A 45 3.81 -1.69 -17.22
C GLN A 45 5.10 -1.82 -16.38
N PRO A 46 5.16 -2.76 -15.45
CA PRO A 46 6.43 -3.05 -14.78
C PRO A 46 7.50 -3.29 -15.84
N ARG A 47 8.70 -2.75 -15.61
CA ARG A 47 9.84 -3.09 -16.44
C ARG A 47 9.99 -4.60 -16.44
N SER A 48 10.33 -5.16 -17.59
CA SER A 48 10.67 -6.59 -17.69
C SER A 48 11.86 -6.89 -16.79
N ASP A 49 11.97 -8.11 -16.30
CA ASP A 49 13.09 -8.54 -15.46
C ASP A 49 14.45 -8.30 -16.16
N GLU A 50 14.46 -8.30 -17.50
CA GLU A 50 15.63 -8.00 -18.34
C GLU A 50 15.98 -6.51 -18.40
N GLU A 51 15.02 -5.60 -18.14
CA GLU A 51 15.26 -4.15 -18.12
C GLU A 51 15.66 -3.63 -16.73
N LEU A 52 15.47 -4.44 -15.68
CA LEU A 52 15.94 -4.16 -14.33
C LEU A 52 17.31 -4.84 -14.16
N GLU A 53 18.38 -4.04 -14.18
CA GLU A 53 19.67 -4.48 -13.67
C GLU A 53 19.52 -4.71 -12.15
N LEU A 54 19.20 -5.94 -11.77
CA LEU A 54 19.08 -6.32 -10.37
C LEU A 54 20.46 -6.75 -9.86
N ASP A 55 20.84 -6.25 -8.69
CA ASP A 55 22.02 -6.72 -7.99
C ASP A 55 21.88 -8.20 -7.60
N ASP A 56 22.99 -8.92 -7.58
CA ASP A 56 23.03 -10.35 -7.24
C ASP A 56 22.36 -10.66 -5.89
N ASP A 57 22.49 -9.75 -4.92
CA ASP A 57 21.86 -9.85 -3.59
C ASP A 57 20.33 -9.82 -3.68
N VAL A 58 19.77 -9.00 -4.58
CA VAL A 58 18.32 -8.91 -4.79
C VAL A 58 17.80 -10.18 -5.44
N ILE A 59 18.54 -10.73 -6.41
CA ILE A 59 18.19 -12.00 -7.08
C ILE A 59 18.23 -13.15 -6.08
N ALA A 60 19.26 -13.20 -5.24
CA ALA A 60 19.38 -14.21 -4.20
C ALA A 60 18.23 -14.15 -3.19
N GLU A 61 17.83 -12.94 -2.76
CA GLU A 61 16.70 -12.77 -1.85
C GLU A 61 15.37 -13.13 -2.52
N GLU A 62 15.15 -12.78 -3.77
CA GLU A 62 13.95 -13.21 -4.51
C GLU A 62 13.85 -14.73 -4.64
N THR A 63 14.96 -15.39 -4.90
CA THR A 63 15.01 -16.86 -4.97
C THR A 63 14.67 -17.46 -3.61
N ARG A 64 15.25 -16.91 -2.53
CA ARG A 64 14.96 -17.33 -1.15
C ARG A 64 13.47 -17.18 -0.81
N VAL A 65 12.84 -16.08 -1.21
CA VAL A 65 11.41 -15.80 -0.99
C VAL A 65 10.52 -16.82 -1.73
N GLN A 66 10.94 -17.27 -2.92
CA GLN A 66 10.17 -18.22 -3.72
C GLN A 66 10.29 -19.68 -3.24
N GLU A 67 11.43 -20.03 -2.65
CA GLU A 67 11.73 -21.41 -2.22
C GLU A 67 11.17 -21.78 -0.83
N CYS A 68 10.84 -20.79 -0.01
CA CYS A 68 10.48 -21.02 1.38
C CYS A 68 9.00 -20.71 1.66
N GLU A 69 8.25 -21.72 2.05
CA GLU A 69 6.83 -21.59 2.43
C GLU A 69 6.62 -21.15 3.90
N ASP A 70 7.65 -21.14 4.74
CA ASP A 70 7.53 -21.11 6.21
C ASP A 70 8.02 -19.79 6.85
N HIS A 71 7.85 -18.65 6.13
CA HIS A 71 8.19 -17.34 6.67
C HIS A 71 7.04 -16.69 7.42
N SER A 72 7.35 -15.98 8.52
CA SER A 72 6.36 -15.16 9.24
C SER A 72 5.82 -14.03 8.37
N VAL A 73 6.68 -13.42 7.55
CA VAL A 73 6.32 -12.42 6.54
C VAL A 73 7.03 -12.76 5.23
N CYS A 74 6.30 -12.77 4.15
CA CYS A 74 6.82 -13.01 2.81
C CYS A 74 6.30 -11.94 1.86
N VAL A 75 7.18 -11.17 1.24
CA VAL A 75 6.86 -10.16 0.24
C VAL A 75 7.52 -10.58 -1.06
N ASN A 76 6.72 -10.89 -2.08
CA ASN A 76 7.21 -11.40 -3.35
C ASN A 76 6.84 -10.45 -4.48
N ARG A 77 7.85 -9.83 -5.09
CA ARG A 77 7.72 -8.91 -6.24
C ARG A 77 6.64 -7.84 -6.02
N PHE A 78 6.54 -7.35 -4.80
CA PHE A 78 5.57 -6.34 -4.42
C PHE A 78 5.78 -5.06 -5.21
N ARG A 79 4.70 -4.59 -5.84
CA ARG A 79 4.64 -3.34 -6.59
C ARG A 79 3.43 -2.53 -6.17
N LYS A 80 3.62 -1.22 -5.99
CA LYS A 80 2.51 -0.29 -5.73
C LYS A 80 2.63 0.97 -6.57
N VAL A 81 1.56 1.22 -7.32
CA VAL A 81 1.35 2.45 -8.08
C VAL A 81 0.09 3.11 -7.55
N TYR A 82 0.16 4.38 -7.21
CA TYR A 82 -1.01 5.17 -6.84
C TYR A 82 -1.55 5.89 -8.06
N ALA A 83 -2.84 5.72 -8.30
CA ALA A 83 -3.56 6.48 -9.32
C ALA A 83 -3.88 7.87 -8.77
N VAL A 84 -3.37 8.92 -9.43
CA VAL A 84 -3.68 10.30 -9.07
C VAL A 84 -4.61 10.87 -10.13
N PRO A 85 -5.84 11.27 -9.78
CA PRO A 85 -6.78 11.87 -10.73
C PRO A 85 -6.15 13.08 -11.41
N MET A 86 -6.27 13.17 -12.73
CA MET A 86 -5.77 14.27 -13.57
C MET A 86 -4.25 14.50 -13.54
N SER A 87 -3.47 13.58 -12.99
CA SER A 87 -2.01 13.64 -12.94
C SER A 87 -1.40 12.31 -13.37
N ALA A 88 -0.09 12.27 -13.55
CA ALA A 88 0.63 11.02 -13.79
C ALA A 88 0.58 10.14 -12.51
N PRO A 89 0.41 8.83 -12.65
CA PRO A 89 0.42 7.93 -11.50
C PRO A 89 1.79 7.96 -10.81
N ILE A 90 1.76 7.75 -9.51
CA ILE A 90 2.96 7.75 -8.67
C ILE A 90 3.39 6.30 -8.45
N LEU A 91 4.56 5.94 -8.98
CA LEU A 91 5.21 4.67 -8.67
C LEU A 91 5.85 4.78 -7.28
N ALA A 92 5.21 4.17 -6.29
CA ALA A 92 5.68 4.23 -4.90
C ALA A 92 6.65 3.10 -4.56
N VAL A 93 6.42 1.91 -5.11
CA VAL A 93 7.31 0.75 -5.02
C VAL A 93 7.32 0.08 -6.38
N GLU A 94 8.48 -0.06 -7.00
CA GLU A 94 8.62 -0.69 -8.31
C GLU A 94 8.66 -2.21 -8.19
N ARG A 95 9.51 -2.71 -7.29
CA ARG A 95 9.68 -4.14 -7.02
C ARG A 95 10.36 -4.29 -5.65
N ALA A 96 9.73 -5.04 -4.78
CA ALA A 96 10.33 -5.38 -3.50
C ALA A 96 10.07 -6.85 -3.19
N SER A 97 11.13 -7.58 -2.83
CA SER A 97 11.05 -8.98 -2.42
C SER A 97 11.91 -9.14 -1.17
N PHE A 98 11.32 -9.65 -0.11
CA PHE A 98 12.01 -10.00 1.12
C PHE A 98 11.16 -10.95 1.98
N ALA A 99 11.82 -11.71 2.82
CA ALA A 99 11.15 -12.58 3.77
C ALA A 99 11.73 -12.39 5.17
N VAL A 100 10.86 -12.53 6.17
CA VAL A 100 11.19 -12.40 7.58
C VAL A 100 10.83 -13.70 8.28
N ASN A 101 11.81 -14.32 8.94
CA ASN A 101 11.62 -15.56 9.66
C ASN A 101 10.93 -15.34 11.00
N ASP A 102 10.42 -16.41 11.60
CA ASP A 102 9.88 -16.35 12.94
C ASP A 102 10.95 -15.98 13.97
N GLY A 103 10.60 -15.07 14.89
CA GLY A 103 11.51 -14.58 15.91
C GLY A 103 12.60 -13.62 15.41
N GLU A 104 12.61 -13.25 14.12
CA GLU A 104 13.59 -12.32 13.53
C GLU A 104 13.19 -10.87 13.75
N CYS A 105 14.20 -10.02 14.00
CA CYS A 105 14.05 -8.55 14.00
C CYS A 105 14.53 -7.99 12.68
N PHE A 106 13.60 -7.65 11.79
CA PHE A 106 13.88 -7.12 10.46
C PHE A 106 13.73 -5.60 10.42
N ALA A 107 14.67 -4.89 9.80
CA ALA A 107 14.63 -3.45 9.63
C ALA A 107 14.59 -3.06 8.15
N LEU A 108 13.51 -2.37 7.73
CA LEU A 108 13.40 -1.81 6.38
C LEU A 108 13.97 -0.39 6.36
N LEU A 109 15.16 -0.24 5.80
CA LEU A 109 15.88 1.03 5.70
C LEU A 109 15.78 1.62 4.28
N GLY A 110 15.99 2.92 4.17
CA GLY A 110 16.00 3.62 2.88
C GLY A 110 15.76 5.11 3.03
N VAL A 111 16.05 5.87 1.98
CA VAL A 111 15.82 7.32 1.91
C VAL A 111 14.33 7.68 1.97
N ASN A 112 14.02 8.95 2.21
CA ASN A 112 12.63 9.42 2.13
C ASN A 112 12.11 9.26 0.71
N GLY A 113 10.89 8.72 0.57
CA GLY A 113 10.31 8.39 -0.73
C GLY A 113 10.62 6.98 -1.26
N ALA A 114 11.47 6.18 -0.60
CA ALA A 114 11.80 4.81 -1.01
C ALA A 114 10.67 3.78 -0.86
N GLY A 115 9.45 4.18 -0.59
CA GLY A 115 8.30 3.27 -0.50
C GLY A 115 8.10 2.56 0.84
N LYS A 116 8.94 2.82 1.87
CA LYS A 116 8.84 2.14 3.19
C LYS A 116 7.44 2.19 3.80
N THR A 117 6.87 3.39 3.90
CA THR A 117 5.53 3.58 4.46
C THR A 117 4.46 2.88 3.64
N THR A 118 4.61 2.87 2.31
CA THR A 118 3.71 2.14 1.39
C THR A 118 3.80 0.64 1.64
N THR A 119 4.99 0.11 1.80
CA THR A 119 5.20 -1.32 2.12
C THR A 119 4.54 -1.69 3.46
N PHE A 120 4.71 -0.89 4.51
CA PHE A 120 4.03 -1.11 5.79
C PHE A 120 2.51 -1.01 5.70
N LYS A 121 1.98 -0.07 4.92
CA LYS A 121 0.54 0.04 4.68
C LYS A 121 0.01 -1.20 3.96
N SER A 122 0.76 -1.74 3.00
CA SER A 122 0.37 -2.96 2.31
C SER A 122 0.48 -4.19 3.21
N LEU A 123 1.51 -4.31 4.04
CA LEU A 123 1.62 -5.37 5.07
C LEU A 123 0.47 -5.37 6.08
N THR A 124 -0.11 -4.21 6.37
CA THR A 124 -1.28 -4.08 7.25
C THR A 124 -2.61 -4.13 6.51
N ASN A 125 -2.59 -4.44 5.21
CA ASN A 125 -3.74 -4.44 4.30
C ASN A 125 -4.54 -3.11 4.30
N ALA A 126 -3.87 -2.01 4.65
CA ALA A 126 -4.44 -0.67 4.52
C ALA A 126 -4.42 -0.17 3.06
N VAL A 127 -3.55 -0.74 2.24
CA VAL A 127 -3.39 -0.46 0.81
C VAL A 127 -3.14 -1.75 0.07
N GLU A 128 -3.92 -2.04 -0.97
CA GLU A 128 -3.74 -3.25 -1.78
C GLU A 128 -2.51 -3.14 -2.69
N PRO A 129 -1.74 -4.22 -2.88
CA PRO A 129 -0.71 -4.31 -3.92
C PRO A 129 -1.28 -4.07 -5.31
N THR A 130 -0.55 -3.35 -6.18
CA THR A 130 -0.90 -3.25 -7.60
C THR A 130 -0.53 -4.54 -8.34
N SER A 131 0.60 -5.14 -7.96
CA SER A 131 1.02 -6.47 -8.39
C SER A 131 1.99 -7.07 -7.37
N GLY A 132 2.30 -8.36 -7.52
CA GLY A 132 3.05 -9.13 -6.55
C GLY A 132 2.16 -9.65 -5.43
N GLU A 133 2.77 -10.31 -4.47
CA GLU A 133 2.06 -10.97 -3.37
C GLU A 133 2.70 -10.65 -2.02
N ILE A 134 1.85 -10.54 -1.01
CA ILE A 134 2.28 -10.38 0.37
C ILE A 134 1.62 -11.48 1.20
N GLY A 135 2.45 -12.27 1.85
CA GLY A 135 2.05 -13.34 2.75
C GLY A 135 2.40 -13.04 4.20
N ILE A 136 1.52 -13.39 5.11
CA ILE A 136 1.78 -13.35 6.55
C ILE A 136 1.33 -14.69 7.15
N LEU A 137 2.25 -15.36 7.84
CA LEU A 137 2.02 -16.68 8.41
C LEU A 137 1.48 -17.69 7.38
N GLY A 138 2.07 -17.71 6.17
CA GLY A 138 1.69 -18.60 5.09
C GLY A 138 0.35 -18.26 4.41
N ARG A 139 -0.24 -17.08 4.68
CA ARG A 139 -1.52 -16.67 4.11
C ARG A 139 -1.39 -15.37 3.32
N ASN A 140 -1.99 -15.33 2.14
CA ASN A 140 -2.03 -14.13 1.31
C ASN A 140 -2.94 -13.07 1.95
N ILE A 141 -2.39 -11.89 2.27
CA ILE A 141 -3.12 -10.85 2.98
C ILE A 141 -4.25 -10.22 2.17
N SER A 142 -4.16 -10.19 0.85
CA SER A 142 -5.23 -9.64 0.01
C SER A 142 -6.50 -10.50 0.03
N ARG A 143 -6.38 -11.80 0.34
CA ARG A 143 -7.51 -12.74 0.37
C ARG A 143 -7.91 -13.11 1.79
N ASP A 144 -6.92 -13.34 2.65
CA ASP A 144 -7.10 -14.01 3.95
C ASP A 144 -6.80 -13.09 5.14
N PHE A 145 -6.79 -11.76 4.97
CA PHE A 145 -6.43 -10.80 6.01
C PHE A 145 -7.21 -11.01 7.32
N ASN A 146 -8.51 -11.33 7.22
CA ASN A 146 -9.35 -11.57 8.40
C ASN A 146 -8.86 -12.72 9.29
N LEU A 147 -8.14 -13.69 8.73
CA LEU A 147 -7.59 -14.83 9.46
C LEU A 147 -6.29 -14.47 10.20
N VAL A 148 -5.53 -13.51 9.69
CA VAL A 148 -4.22 -13.13 10.24
C VAL A 148 -4.23 -11.83 11.03
N ARG A 149 -5.21 -10.96 10.84
CA ARG A 149 -5.27 -9.62 11.47
C ARG A 149 -5.10 -9.64 13.00
N HIS A 150 -5.57 -10.69 13.66
CA HIS A 150 -5.44 -10.85 15.12
C HIS A 150 -4.00 -11.19 15.58
N ARG A 151 -3.15 -11.61 14.65
CA ARG A 151 -1.74 -11.91 14.89
C ARG A 151 -0.82 -10.74 14.59
N ILE A 152 -1.34 -9.69 13.91
CA ILE A 152 -0.58 -8.52 13.51
C ILE A 152 -0.74 -7.44 14.58
N GLY A 153 0.37 -6.90 15.05
CA GLY A 153 0.42 -5.66 15.83
C GLY A 153 1.04 -4.55 14.98
N TYR A 154 0.42 -3.37 14.93
CA TYR A 154 0.93 -2.23 14.19
C TYR A 154 1.03 -0.99 15.08
N CYS A 155 2.20 -0.37 15.07
CA CYS A 155 2.42 0.91 15.71
C CYS A 155 2.65 1.99 14.62
N PRO A 156 1.71 2.93 14.42
CA PRO A 156 1.86 3.97 13.41
C PRO A 156 2.95 4.98 13.78
N GLN A 157 3.49 5.65 12.75
CA GLN A 157 4.52 6.68 12.90
C GLN A 157 4.01 7.92 13.67
N HIS A 158 2.74 8.24 13.53
CA HIS A 158 2.12 9.39 14.19
C HIS A 158 1.41 8.95 15.47
N ASN A 159 1.37 9.86 16.44
CA ASN A 159 0.70 9.62 17.72
C ASN A 159 -0.82 9.49 17.48
N CYS A 160 -1.35 8.28 17.67
CA CYS A 160 -2.78 7.95 17.53
C CYS A 160 -3.50 7.89 18.87
N ASN A 161 -2.90 8.39 19.95
CA ASN A 161 -3.50 8.37 21.27
C ASN A 161 -4.68 9.36 21.37
N PHE A 162 -5.75 8.92 21.98
CA PHE A 162 -6.89 9.78 22.30
C PHE A 162 -6.51 10.73 23.45
N LYS A 163 -6.60 12.03 23.21
CA LYS A 163 -6.20 13.05 24.21
C LYS A 163 -7.02 13.00 25.50
N SER A 164 -8.23 12.44 25.44
CA SER A 164 -9.16 12.33 26.57
C SER A 164 -8.95 11.10 27.44
N LEU A 165 -8.15 10.14 27.00
CA LEU A 165 -7.91 8.89 27.73
C LEU A 165 -6.56 8.93 28.47
N ASN A 166 -6.54 8.43 29.69
CA ASN A 166 -5.30 8.18 30.42
C ASN A 166 -4.63 6.87 29.97
N VAL A 167 -3.44 6.58 30.47
CA VAL A 167 -2.65 5.40 30.06
C VAL A 167 -3.40 4.09 30.32
N TYR A 168 -4.04 3.95 31.47
CA TYR A 168 -4.81 2.75 31.82
C TYR A 168 -6.01 2.55 30.90
N GLU A 169 -6.74 3.62 30.60
CA GLU A 169 -7.88 3.60 29.71
C GLU A 169 -7.47 3.25 28.27
N HIS A 170 -6.32 3.75 27.78
CA HIS A 170 -5.76 3.34 26.48
C HIS A 170 -5.45 1.84 26.44
N LEU A 171 -4.74 1.33 27.44
CA LEU A 171 -4.42 -0.09 27.49
C LEU A 171 -5.68 -0.96 27.51
N LYS A 172 -6.66 -0.56 28.31
CA LYS A 172 -7.96 -1.24 28.39
C LYS A 172 -8.73 -1.19 27.06
N PHE A 173 -8.74 -0.02 26.40
CA PHE A 173 -9.36 0.16 25.10
C PHE A 173 -8.74 -0.77 24.04
N TYR A 174 -7.41 -0.76 23.92
CA TYR A 174 -6.75 -1.63 22.92
C TYR A 174 -6.84 -3.11 23.26
N ALA A 175 -6.84 -3.49 24.53
CA ALA A 175 -7.08 -4.89 24.93
C ALA A 175 -8.51 -5.35 24.61
N PHE A 176 -9.47 -4.45 24.61
CA PHE A 176 -10.87 -4.77 24.25
C PHE A 176 -11.09 -4.85 22.72
N VAL A 177 -10.39 -4.01 21.95
CA VAL A 177 -10.53 -3.97 20.47
C VAL A 177 -9.82 -5.14 19.79
N LYS A 178 -8.76 -5.68 20.39
CA LYS A 178 -7.97 -6.79 19.86
C LYS A 178 -8.62 -8.15 20.20
#